data_ac94af608566ff962f80bb039dfebf88
#
_entry.id   ac94af608566ff962f80bb039dfebf88
#
_cell.length_a   1.000
_cell.length_b   1.000
_cell.length_c   1.000
_cell.angle_alpha   90.00
_cell.angle_beta   90.00
_cell.angle_gamma   90.00
#
_symmetry.space_group_name_H-M   'P 1'
#
loop_
_entity.id
_entity.type
_entity.pdbx_description
1 polymer ?
#
loop_
_entity_poly.entity_id
_entity_poly.type
_entity_poly.pdbx_seq_one_letter_code
_entity_poly.pdbx_strand_id
1 'polypeptide(L)'
;MGLIGPNGAGKTTTLRSLAGILRPTSGRVRIDGHDLLDDPLEAKRRLAFMPDEPHLFEYLTVDEHLRLIARLYGVADFERRARALVEELELVGRERSLPGELSRGMRQKVVIACGLVRDASVLLFDEPLTGLDPIGIRRMRETILARGRGGAAIMVSSHLLHLVEEICTRVIIMDRGRKIADGSVAELASRADLAAAGSSLEQIFLRVTGRDPVLPEPRSPC
;
A
#
# COMPACT_ATOMS: atom_id res chain seq x y z
N MET A 1 -3.31 1.33 -7.92
CA MET A 1 -2.08 2.00 -8.40
C MET A 1 -0.90 1.48 -7.60
N GLY A 2 0.21 1.11 -8.26
CA GLY A 2 1.45 0.69 -7.63
C GLY A 2 2.44 1.85 -7.48
N LEU A 3 3.09 1.97 -6.32
CA LEU A 3 4.19 2.89 -6.07
C LEU A 3 5.46 2.05 -5.89
N ILE A 4 6.32 1.99 -6.91
CA ILE A 4 7.49 1.13 -6.93
C ILE A 4 8.79 1.92 -6.95
N GLY A 5 9.83 1.30 -6.45
CA GLY A 5 11.16 1.90 -6.37
C GLY A 5 12.04 1.14 -5.36
N PRO A 6 13.36 1.36 -5.41
CA PRO A 6 14.27 0.73 -4.45
C PRO A 6 14.04 1.24 -3.02
N ASN A 7 14.70 0.60 -2.07
CA ASN A 7 14.74 1.11 -0.71
C ASN A 7 15.34 2.52 -0.70
N GLY A 8 14.73 3.44 0.06
CA GLY A 8 15.13 4.85 0.07
C GLY A 8 14.63 5.70 -1.10
N ALA A 9 13.86 5.15 -2.04
CA ALA A 9 13.29 5.91 -3.16
C ALA A 9 12.25 6.97 -2.74
N GLY A 10 11.78 6.96 -1.49
CA GLY A 10 10.80 7.92 -0.97
C GLY A 10 9.35 7.40 -0.97
N LYS A 11 9.10 6.10 -1.21
CA LYS A 11 7.75 5.51 -1.24
C LYS A 11 6.98 5.76 0.05
N THR A 12 7.51 5.32 1.19
CA THR A 12 6.91 5.52 2.52
C THR A 12 6.70 6.99 2.86
N THR A 13 7.68 7.86 2.53
CA THR A 13 7.56 9.32 2.74
C THR A 13 6.40 9.89 1.94
N THR A 14 6.25 9.47 0.69
CA THR A 14 5.13 9.87 -0.18
C THR A 14 3.80 9.41 0.42
N LEU A 15 3.68 8.13 0.80
CA LEU A 15 2.45 7.61 1.41
C LEU A 15 2.11 8.31 2.73
N ARG A 16 3.11 8.58 3.59
CA ARG A 16 2.90 9.34 4.84
C ARG A 16 2.47 10.79 4.57
N SER A 17 2.95 11.41 3.50
CA SER A 17 2.51 12.75 3.09
C SER A 17 1.07 12.72 2.57
N LEU A 18 0.71 11.71 1.76
CA LEU A 18 -0.66 11.50 1.29
C LEU A 18 -1.62 11.16 2.45
N ALA A 19 -1.13 10.50 3.50
CA ALA A 19 -1.89 10.19 4.71
C ALA A 19 -2.03 11.40 5.67
N GLY A 20 -1.38 12.52 5.38
CA GLY A 20 -1.38 13.70 6.26
C GLY A 20 -0.64 13.48 7.58
N ILE A 21 0.31 12.53 7.60
CA ILE A 21 1.24 12.27 8.72
C ILE A 21 2.45 13.20 8.61
N LEU A 22 2.94 13.37 7.37
CA LEU A 22 4.01 14.32 7.06
C LEU A 22 3.41 15.49 6.27
N ARG A 23 3.69 16.72 6.71
CA ARG A 23 3.28 17.91 5.97
C ARG A 23 4.22 18.10 4.77
N PRO A 24 3.71 18.19 3.54
CA PRO A 24 4.53 18.50 2.38
C PRO A 24 5.05 19.96 2.48
N THR A 25 6.28 20.19 2.02
CA THR A 25 6.87 21.56 1.98
C THR A 25 6.13 22.45 1.00
N SER A 26 5.60 21.88 -0.07
CA SER A 26 4.80 22.59 -1.08
C SER A 26 3.79 21.63 -1.73
N GLY A 27 2.82 22.22 -2.43
CA GLY A 27 1.75 21.46 -3.06
C GLY A 27 0.57 21.19 -2.13
N ARG A 28 -0.45 20.53 -2.67
CA ARG A 28 -1.69 20.16 -1.96
C ARG A 28 -2.04 18.73 -2.19
N VAL A 29 -2.65 18.09 -1.19
CA VAL A 29 -3.17 16.72 -1.27
C VAL A 29 -4.67 16.78 -1.05
N ARG A 30 -5.41 16.17 -1.98
CA ARG A 30 -6.87 16.02 -1.88
C ARG A 30 -7.23 14.54 -1.83
N ILE A 31 -8.06 14.19 -0.88
CA ILE A 31 -8.57 12.85 -0.68
C ILE A 31 -10.08 12.90 -0.92
N ASP A 32 -10.53 12.24 -1.98
CA ASP A 32 -11.96 12.21 -2.33
C ASP A 32 -12.60 13.62 -2.34
N GLY A 33 -11.90 14.59 -2.96
CA GLY A 33 -12.31 15.98 -3.06
C GLY A 33 -11.95 16.89 -1.87
N HIS A 34 -11.61 16.34 -0.70
CA HIS A 34 -11.29 17.07 0.51
C HIS A 34 -9.78 17.36 0.62
N ASP A 35 -9.42 18.62 0.83
CA ASP A 35 -8.02 19.02 0.99
C ASP A 35 -7.52 18.68 2.40
N LEU A 36 -6.35 18.05 2.50
CA LEU A 36 -5.77 17.64 3.79
C LEU A 36 -5.39 18.81 4.71
N LEU A 37 -5.20 20.01 4.18
CA LEU A 37 -4.88 21.20 4.97
C LEU A 37 -6.12 21.99 5.36
N ASP A 38 -7.07 22.13 4.42
CA ASP A 38 -8.25 22.97 4.60
C ASP A 38 -9.40 22.20 5.29
N ASP A 39 -9.53 20.89 5.03
CA ASP A 39 -10.55 20.01 5.60
C ASP A 39 -9.96 18.65 6.04
N PRO A 40 -9.03 18.64 7.01
CA PRO A 40 -8.28 17.45 7.40
C PRO A 40 -9.14 16.34 8.00
N LEU A 41 -10.24 16.69 8.65
CA LEU A 41 -11.10 15.70 9.30
C LEU A 41 -11.83 14.84 8.25
N GLU A 42 -12.46 15.50 7.28
CA GLU A 42 -13.19 14.81 6.22
C GLU A 42 -12.25 14.04 5.28
N ALA A 43 -11.10 14.62 4.94
CA ALA A 43 -10.07 13.90 4.18
C ALA A 43 -9.63 12.62 4.90
N LYS A 44 -9.33 12.70 6.22
CA LYS A 44 -8.90 11.54 7.02
C LYS A 44 -10.01 10.51 7.27
N ARG A 45 -11.26 10.92 7.28
CA ARG A 45 -12.40 9.97 7.36
C ARG A 45 -12.46 9.06 6.13
N ARG A 46 -12.08 9.57 4.97
CA ARG A 46 -12.13 8.85 3.69
C ARG A 46 -10.86 8.06 3.37
N LEU A 47 -9.81 8.22 4.18
CA LEU A 47 -8.52 7.62 3.94
C LEU A 47 -8.17 6.59 5.01
N ALA A 48 -7.73 5.40 4.64
CA ALA A 48 -7.03 4.48 5.53
C ALA A 48 -5.58 4.29 5.07
N PHE A 49 -4.64 4.44 5.99
CA PHE A 49 -3.22 4.18 5.78
C PHE A 49 -2.76 2.99 6.62
N MET A 50 -2.21 1.99 5.97
CA MET A 50 -1.64 0.78 6.57
C MET A 50 -0.13 0.81 6.37
N PRO A 51 0.65 1.15 7.41
CA PRO A 51 2.12 1.23 7.35
C PRO A 51 2.78 -0.16 7.26
N ASP A 52 4.02 -0.22 6.74
CA ASP A 52 4.85 -1.43 6.71
C ASP A 52 5.17 -1.92 8.13
N GLU A 53 5.52 -1.01 9.03
CA GLU A 53 5.78 -1.37 10.41
C GLU A 53 4.49 -1.30 11.24
N PRO A 54 4.01 -2.43 11.78
CA PRO A 54 2.77 -2.47 12.55
C PRO A 54 2.95 -1.86 13.93
N HIS A 55 2.44 -0.65 14.13
CA HIS A 55 2.34 0.00 15.44
C HIS A 55 0.98 -0.28 16.05
N LEU A 56 0.92 -1.21 16.99
CA LEU A 56 -0.27 -1.57 17.76
C LEU A 56 -0.11 -1.12 19.21
N PHE A 57 -1.22 -0.86 19.89
CA PHE A 57 -1.22 -0.58 21.33
C PHE A 57 -0.93 -1.86 22.11
N GLU A 58 0.14 -1.89 22.88
CA GLU A 58 0.65 -3.11 23.53
C GLU A 58 -0.34 -3.79 24.47
N TYR A 59 -1.29 -3.03 25.03
CA TYR A 59 -2.26 -3.50 26.02
C TYR A 59 -3.68 -3.70 25.45
N LEU A 60 -3.86 -3.58 24.16
CA LEU A 60 -5.13 -3.88 23.51
C LEU A 60 -5.04 -5.19 22.74
N THR A 61 -6.07 -6.01 22.90
CA THR A 61 -6.27 -7.22 22.10
C THR A 61 -6.63 -6.89 20.66
N VAL A 62 -6.63 -7.87 19.78
CA VAL A 62 -7.05 -7.71 18.36
C VAL A 62 -8.48 -7.13 18.29
N ASP A 63 -9.44 -7.70 19.03
CA ASP A 63 -10.82 -7.20 19.05
C ASP A 63 -10.91 -5.76 19.58
N GLU A 64 -10.16 -5.44 20.62
CA GLU A 64 -10.15 -4.08 21.18
C GLU A 64 -9.54 -3.05 20.23
N HIS A 65 -8.52 -3.41 19.44
CA HIS A 65 -8.02 -2.53 18.37
C HIS A 65 -9.09 -2.24 17.33
N LEU A 66 -9.75 -3.28 16.83
CA LEU A 66 -10.82 -3.11 15.84
C LEU A 66 -11.98 -2.26 16.39
N ARG A 67 -12.36 -2.52 17.65
CA ARG A 67 -13.43 -1.79 18.35
C ARG A 67 -13.05 -0.33 18.58
N LEU A 68 -11.81 -0.05 18.95
CA LEU A 68 -11.30 1.32 19.10
C LEU A 68 -11.43 2.11 17.81
N ILE A 69 -10.94 1.54 16.71
CA ILE A 69 -11.01 2.19 15.39
C ILE A 69 -12.47 2.37 14.95
N ALA A 70 -13.30 1.34 15.11
CA ALA A 70 -14.71 1.43 14.75
C ALA A 70 -15.44 2.55 15.51
N ARG A 71 -15.17 2.71 16.80
CA ARG A 71 -15.74 3.80 17.62
C ARG A 71 -15.24 5.18 17.18
N LEU A 72 -13.95 5.32 16.92
CA LEU A 72 -13.36 6.59 16.47
C LEU A 72 -13.96 7.09 15.14
N TYR A 73 -14.31 6.16 14.26
CA TYR A 73 -14.84 6.48 12.94
C TYR A 73 -16.36 6.30 12.80
N GLY A 74 -17.06 5.93 13.89
CA GLY A 74 -18.50 5.76 13.88
C GLY A 74 -18.99 4.63 12.98
N VAL A 75 -18.25 3.51 12.93
CA VAL A 75 -18.57 2.38 12.05
C VAL A 75 -19.83 1.68 12.53
N ALA A 76 -20.86 1.68 11.68
CA ALA A 76 -22.04 0.87 11.89
C ALA A 76 -21.73 -0.63 11.65
N ASP A 77 -22.55 -1.53 12.25
CA ASP A 77 -22.42 -2.99 12.09
C ASP A 77 -21.01 -3.54 12.42
N PHE A 78 -20.36 -2.97 13.44
CA PHE A 78 -18.99 -3.32 13.82
C PHE A 78 -18.78 -4.84 13.95
N GLU A 79 -19.65 -5.53 14.73
CA GLU A 79 -19.49 -6.96 15.03
C GLU A 79 -19.46 -7.81 13.76
N ARG A 80 -20.31 -7.51 12.80
CA ARG A 80 -20.36 -8.22 11.51
C ARG A 80 -19.11 -7.95 10.69
N ARG A 81 -18.68 -6.67 10.60
CA ARG A 81 -17.48 -6.28 9.84
C ARG A 81 -16.19 -6.84 10.46
N ALA A 82 -16.07 -6.77 11.79
CA ALA A 82 -14.90 -7.29 12.50
C ALA A 82 -14.77 -8.80 12.31
N ARG A 83 -15.88 -9.57 12.45
CA ARG A 83 -15.87 -11.01 12.23
C ARG A 83 -15.44 -11.36 10.81
N ALA A 84 -16.00 -10.71 9.80
CA ALA A 84 -15.64 -10.94 8.40
C ALA A 84 -14.15 -10.66 8.13
N LEU A 85 -13.58 -9.58 8.71
CA LEU A 85 -12.17 -9.25 8.55
C LEU A 85 -11.23 -10.22 9.30
N VAL A 86 -11.63 -10.67 10.48
CA VAL A 86 -10.91 -11.69 11.24
C VAL A 86 -10.82 -13.00 10.46
N GLU A 87 -11.91 -13.42 9.81
CA GLU A 87 -11.93 -14.58 8.92
C GLU A 87 -11.11 -14.35 7.64
N GLU A 88 -11.32 -13.22 6.95
CA GLU A 88 -10.63 -12.86 5.70
C GLU A 88 -9.11 -12.81 5.87
N LEU A 89 -8.63 -12.29 7.01
CA LEU A 89 -7.21 -12.11 7.31
C LEU A 89 -6.59 -13.25 8.15
N GLU A 90 -7.33 -14.34 8.38
CA GLU A 90 -6.86 -15.52 9.13
C GLU A 90 -6.41 -15.18 10.55
N LEU A 91 -7.19 -14.37 11.25
CA LEU A 91 -6.98 -14.01 12.66
C LEU A 91 -7.94 -14.76 13.60
N VAL A 92 -8.68 -15.75 13.10
CA VAL A 92 -9.59 -16.57 13.90
C VAL A 92 -8.84 -17.26 15.03
N GLY A 93 -9.39 -17.17 16.26
CA GLY A 93 -8.78 -17.68 17.48
C GLY A 93 -7.68 -16.77 18.05
N ARG A 94 -7.45 -15.60 17.47
CA ARG A 94 -6.48 -14.59 17.95
C ARG A 94 -7.14 -13.30 18.43
N GLU A 95 -8.46 -13.25 18.48
CA GLU A 95 -9.25 -12.06 18.79
C GLU A 95 -8.89 -11.48 20.16
N ARG A 96 -8.50 -12.34 21.11
CA ARG A 96 -8.10 -11.97 22.47
C ARG A 96 -6.59 -11.88 22.69
N SER A 97 -5.79 -12.15 21.66
CA SER A 97 -4.33 -12.04 21.74
C SER A 97 -3.88 -10.60 21.80
N LEU A 98 -2.85 -10.33 22.62
CA LEU A 98 -2.10 -9.09 22.67
C LEU A 98 -1.06 -9.05 21.53
N PRO A 99 -0.58 -7.87 21.10
CA PRO A 99 0.42 -7.75 20.03
C PRO A 99 1.71 -8.54 20.28
N GLY A 100 2.15 -8.66 21.55
CA GLY A 100 3.32 -9.44 21.93
C GLY A 100 3.19 -10.95 21.68
N GLU A 101 1.97 -11.46 21.59
CA GLU A 101 1.66 -12.88 21.33
C GLU A 101 1.51 -13.20 19.83
N LEU A 102 1.59 -12.17 18.98
CA LEU A 102 1.39 -12.28 17.55
C LEU A 102 2.73 -12.26 16.79
N SER A 103 2.84 -13.05 15.73
CA SER A 103 3.95 -12.93 14.78
C SER A 103 3.92 -11.54 14.07
N ARG A 104 5.04 -11.13 13.44
CA ARG A 104 5.08 -9.88 12.67
C ARG A 104 3.98 -9.85 11.60
N GLY A 105 3.83 -10.94 10.84
CA GLY A 105 2.80 -11.04 9.81
C GLY A 105 1.38 -10.94 10.36
N MET A 106 1.11 -11.54 11.55
CA MET A 106 -0.20 -11.40 12.20
C MET A 106 -0.43 -9.97 12.68
N ARG A 107 0.57 -9.29 13.24
CA ARG A 107 0.45 -7.86 13.60
C ARG A 107 0.14 -7.00 12.37
N GLN A 108 0.79 -7.28 11.24
CA GLN A 108 0.49 -6.59 9.98
C GLN A 108 -0.96 -6.82 9.55
N LYS A 109 -1.47 -8.05 9.64
CA LYS A 109 -2.87 -8.37 9.37
C LYS A 109 -3.84 -7.59 10.28
N VAL A 110 -3.51 -7.40 11.56
CA VAL A 110 -4.31 -6.59 12.50
C VAL A 110 -4.34 -5.12 12.08
N VAL A 111 -3.20 -4.52 11.72
CA VAL A 111 -3.14 -3.13 11.22
C VAL A 111 -4.02 -2.98 9.96
N ILE A 112 -3.95 -3.94 9.05
CA ILE A 112 -4.77 -3.94 7.83
C ILE A 112 -6.26 -4.09 8.20
N ALA A 113 -6.63 -4.99 9.12
CA ALA A 113 -8.00 -5.11 9.61
C ALA A 113 -8.53 -3.80 10.18
N CYS A 114 -7.72 -3.10 10.99
CA CYS A 114 -8.04 -1.77 11.52
C CYS A 114 -8.28 -0.73 10.43
N GLY A 115 -7.50 -0.75 9.35
CA GLY A 115 -7.70 0.13 8.20
C GLY A 115 -8.99 -0.19 7.44
N LEU A 116 -9.27 -1.49 7.24
CA LEU A 116 -10.39 -1.95 6.42
C LEU A 116 -11.76 -1.93 7.15
N VAL A 117 -11.79 -2.00 8.48
CA VAL A 117 -13.06 -2.01 9.25
C VAL A 117 -13.88 -0.74 9.03
N ARG A 118 -13.24 0.38 8.73
CA ARG A 118 -13.88 1.70 8.55
C ARG A 118 -14.42 1.99 7.16
N ASP A 119 -14.21 1.09 6.18
CA ASP A 119 -14.74 1.23 4.81
C ASP A 119 -14.36 2.55 4.12
N ALA A 120 -13.10 2.93 4.22
CA ALA A 120 -12.59 4.16 3.62
C ALA A 120 -12.57 4.06 2.10
N SER A 121 -12.91 5.16 1.39
CA SER A 121 -12.90 5.22 -0.08
C SER A 121 -11.51 5.23 -0.69
N VAL A 122 -10.48 5.60 0.12
CA VAL A 122 -9.06 5.61 -0.30
C VAL A 122 -8.24 4.77 0.65
N LEU A 123 -7.49 3.81 0.10
CA LEU A 123 -6.65 2.87 0.85
C LEU A 123 -5.19 3.02 0.43
N LEU A 124 -4.33 3.33 1.38
CA LEU A 124 -2.88 3.41 1.17
C LEU A 124 -2.22 2.26 1.93
N PHE A 125 -1.55 1.37 1.20
CA PHE A 125 -0.80 0.23 1.74
C PHE A 125 0.69 0.46 1.55
N ASP A 126 1.45 0.48 2.63
CA ASP A 126 2.91 0.55 2.58
C ASP A 126 3.49 -0.83 2.82
N GLU A 127 4.06 -1.43 1.76
CA GLU A 127 4.67 -2.78 1.74
C GLU A 127 3.78 -3.89 2.38
N PRO A 128 2.47 -4.01 2.05
CA PRO A 128 1.53 -4.87 2.78
C PRO A 128 1.81 -6.37 2.66
N LEU A 129 2.68 -6.77 1.74
CA LEU A 129 3.00 -8.17 1.45
C LEU A 129 4.29 -8.63 2.14
N THR A 130 5.04 -7.68 2.73
CA THR A 130 6.32 -7.97 3.40
C THR A 130 6.09 -8.75 4.69
N GLY A 131 6.84 -9.86 4.85
CA GLY A 131 6.78 -10.70 6.05
C GLY A 131 5.56 -11.62 6.14
N LEU A 132 4.78 -11.73 5.08
CA LEU A 132 3.73 -12.74 4.93
C LEU A 132 4.30 -14.00 4.28
N ASP A 133 3.72 -15.15 4.63
CA ASP A 133 3.94 -16.40 3.94
C ASP A 133 3.22 -16.43 2.57
N PRO A 134 3.48 -17.40 1.70
CA PRO A 134 2.88 -17.45 0.37
C PRO A 134 1.34 -17.49 0.38
N ILE A 135 0.73 -18.10 1.38
CA ILE A 135 -0.72 -18.16 1.53
C ILE A 135 -1.25 -16.78 1.94
N GLY A 136 -0.59 -16.13 2.91
CA GLY A 136 -0.91 -14.77 3.34
C GLY A 136 -0.77 -13.74 2.21
N ILE A 137 0.27 -13.84 1.37
CA ILE A 137 0.45 -13.01 0.17
C ILE A 137 -0.74 -13.15 -0.78
N ARG A 138 -1.11 -14.41 -1.10
CA ARG A 138 -2.25 -14.68 -1.98
C ARG A 138 -3.55 -14.08 -1.44
N ARG A 139 -3.86 -14.28 -0.16
CA ARG A 139 -5.06 -13.73 0.47
C ARG A 139 -5.05 -12.21 0.51
N MET A 140 -3.92 -11.60 0.87
CA MET A 140 -3.78 -10.14 0.87
C MET A 140 -4.01 -9.54 -0.52
N ARG A 141 -3.48 -10.20 -1.57
CA ARG A 141 -3.77 -9.84 -2.96
C ARG A 141 -5.27 -9.88 -3.26
N GLU A 142 -5.94 -10.97 -2.88
CA GLU A 142 -7.39 -11.14 -3.07
C GLU A 142 -8.18 -10.04 -2.33
N THR A 143 -7.79 -9.71 -1.09
CA THR A 143 -8.36 -8.62 -0.29
C THR A 143 -8.20 -7.27 -1.00
N ILE A 144 -7.00 -6.92 -1.47
CA ILE A 144 -6.74 -5.67 -2.18
C ILE A 144 -7.59 -5.57 -3.45
N LEU A 145 -7.61 -6.63 -4.26
CA LEU A 145 -8.40 -6.67 -5.49
C LEU A 145 -9.90 -6.57 -5.22
N ALA A 146 -10.41 -7.22 -4.17
CA ALA A 146 -11.82 -7.14 -3.78
C ALA A 146 -12.22 -5.71 -3.38
N ARG A 147 -11.39 -5.00 -2.61
CA ARG A 147 -11.63 -3.59 -2.24
C ARG A 147 -11.61 -2.68 -3.48
N GLY A 148 -10.67 -2.90 -4.41
CA GLY A 148 -10.62 -2.16 -5.68
C GLY A 148 -11.87 -2.37 -6.54
N ARG A 149 -12.34 -3.62 -6.66
CA ARG A 149 -13.60 -3.93 -7.36
C ARG A 149 -14.82 -3.34 -6.65
N GLY A 150 -14.75 -3.18 -5.33
CA GLY A 150 -15.77 -2.49 -4.53
C GLY A 150 -15.76 -0.96 -4.67
N GLY A 151 -14.87 -0.38 -5.51
CA GLY A 151 -14.83 1.04 -5.80
C GLY A 151 -13.82 1.85 -4.99
N ALA A 152 -13.04 1.23 -4.10
CA ALA A 152 -12.00 1.93 -3.37
C ALA A 152 -10.84 2.34 -4.30
N ALA A 153 -10.35 3.57 -4.13
CA ALA A 153 -9.11 4.01 -4.73
C ALA A 153 -7.93 3.49 -3.91
N ILE A 154 -7.07 2.67 -4.53
CA ILE A 154 -6.01 1.98 -3.81
C ILE A 154 -4.64 2.38 -4.33
N MET A 155 -3.71 2.69 -3.42
CA MET A 155 -2.29 2.81 -3.70
C MET A 155 -1.51 1.82 -2.83
N VAL A 156 -0.65 1.02 -3.48
CA VAL A 156 0.19 0.01 -2.82
C VAL A 156 1.65 0.33 -3.12
N SER A 157 2.46 0.55 -2.09
CA SER A 157 3.91 0.54 -2.28
C SER A 157 4.43 -0.90 -2.21
N SER A 158 5.36 -1.26 -3.06
CA SER A 158 6.07 -2.52 -2.96
C SER A 158 7.41 -2.50 -3.72
N HIS A 159 8.33 -3.32 -3.26
CA HIS A 159 9.54 -3.69 -3.99
C HIS A 159 9.38 -5.03 -4.74
N LEU A 160 8.26 -5.74 -4.54
CA LEU A 160 7.93 -7.01 -5.21
C LEU A 160 7.19 -6.72 -6.52
N LEU A 161 7.96 -6.46 -7.58
CA LEU A 161 7.44 -5.92 -8.85
C LEU A 161 6.41 -6.84 -9.51
N HIS A 162 6.63 -8.15 -9.50
CA HIS A 162 5.70 -9.14 -10.05
C HIS A 162 4.31 -9.10 -9.39
N LEU A 163 4.25 -8.87 -8.06
CA LEU A 163 2.97 -8.76 -7.35
C LEU A 163 2.26 -7.44 -7.67
N VAL A 164 3.02 -6.34 -7.85
CA VAL A 164 2.44 -5.07 -8.29
C VAL A 164 1.85 -5.18 -9.69
N GLU A 165 2.52 -5.89 -10.60
CA GLU A 165 2.03 -6.14 -11.96
C GLU A 165 0.69 -6.89 -11.96
N GLU A 166 0.50 -7.84 -11.04
CA GLU A 166 -0.74 -8.60 -10.91
C GLU A 166 -1.91 -7.79 -10.33
N ILE A 167 -1.65 -6.83 -9.42
CA ILE A 167 -2.71 -6.14 -8.66
C ILE A 167 -2.97 -4.71 -9.11
N CYS A 168 -2.04 -4.08 -9.84
CA CYS A 168 -2.13 -2.67 -10.15
C CYS A 168 -2.41 -2.42 -11.64
N THR A 169 -3.37 -1.55 -11.94
CA THR A 169 -3.68 -1.10 -13.30
C THR A 169 -2.72 -0.02 -13.80
N ARG A 170 -2.12 0.76 -12.89
CA ARG A 170 -1.13 1.82 -13.17
C ARG A 170 -0.02 1.77 -12.13
N VAL A 171 1.15 2.23 -12.52
CA VAL A 171 2.35 2.22 -11.69
C VAL A 171 3.03 3.59 -11.72
N ILE A 172 3.55 4.01 -10.58
CA ILE A 172 4.47 5.14 -10.45
C ILE A 172 5.83 4.57 -10.08
N ILE A 173 6.85 4.88 -10.87
CA ILE A 173 8.24 4.51 -10.60
C ILE A 173 8.94 5.67 -9.91
N MET A 174 9.51 5.41 -8.74
CA MET A 174 10.29 6.37 -7.98
C MET A 174 11.75 5.96 -7.87
N ASP A 175 12.64 6.93 -7.95
CA ASP A 175 14.05 6.78 -7.60
C ASP A 175 14.58 8.07 -6.96
N ARG A 176 15.36 7.96 -5.87
CA ARG A 176 15.98 9.08 -5.14
C ARG A 176 15.03 10.26 -4.86
N GLY A 177 13.83 9.96 -4.39
CA GLY A 177 12.80 10.95 -4.05
C GLY A 177 12.10 11.60 -5.24
N ARG A 178 12.32 11.12 -6.46
CA ARG A 178 11.71 11.66 -7.67
C ARG A 178 10.80 10.64 -8.34
N LYS A 179 9.72 11.13 -8.93
CA LYS A 179 8.91 10.35 -9.86
C LYS A 179 9.65 10.28 -11.21
N ILE A 180 10.07 9.07 -11.60
CA ILE A 180 10.80 8.84 -12.86
C ILE A 180 9.82 8.57 -14.00
N ALA A 181 8.78 7.76 -13.74
CA ALA A 181 7.77 7.43 -14.74
C ALA A 181 6.42 7.12 -14.07
N ASP A 182 5.34 7.25 -14.82
CA ASP A 182 4.01 6.76 -14.43
C ASP A 182 3.21 6.34 -15.67
N GLY A 183 2.36 5.32 -15.51
CA GLY A 183 1.52 4.79 -16.56
C GLY A 183 1.01 3.39 -16.25
N SER A 184 0.26 2.81 -17.17
CA SER A 184 0.04 1.35 -17.20
C SER A 184 1.34 0.63 -17.56
N VAL A 185 1.42 -0.66 -17.27
CA VAL A 185 2.60 -1.48 -17.66
C VAL A 185 2.84 -1.39 -19.17
N ALA A 186 1.78 -1.45 -19.97
CA ALA A 186 1.86 -1.34 -21.43
C ALA A 186 2.38 0.03 -21.90
N GLU A 187 1.90 1.15 -21.32
CA GLU A 187 2.40 2.49 -21.62
C GLU A 187 3.87 2.66 -21.26
N LEU A 188 4.28 2.11 -20.10
CA LEU A 188 5.66 2.17 -19.65
C LEU A 188 6.59 1.31 -20.51
N ALA A 189 6.16 0.12 -20.91
CA ALA A 189 6.90 -0.75 -21.83
C ALA A 189 7.13 -0.07 -23.19
N SER A 190 6.09 0.57 -23.75
CA SER A 190 6.21 1.32 -25.01
C SER A 190 7.22 2.47 -24.90
N ARG A 191 7.21 3.22 -23.81
CA ARG A 191 8.16 4.34 -23.58
C ARG A 191 9.61 3.90 -23.34
N ALA A 192 9.80 2.68 -22.86
CA ALA A 192 11.10 2.11 -22.59
C ALA A 192 11.73 1.39 -23.81
N ASP A 193 11.11 1.47 -24.98
CA ASP A 193 11.47 0.70 -26.20
C ASP A 193 11.49 -0.82 -25.96
N LEU A 194 10.67 -1.26 -25.02
CA LEU A 194 10.49 -2.67 -24.66
C LEU A 194 9.15 -3.22 -25.16
N ALA A 195 8.65 -2.68 -26.26
CA ALA A 195 7.34 -3.03 -26.83
C ALA A 195 7.25 -4.45 -27.42
N ALA A 196 8.33 -5.22 -27.39
CA ALA A 196 8.31 -6.64 -27.72
C ALA A 196 7.43 -7.39 -26.69
N ALA A 197 6.49 -8.19 -27.19
CA ALA A 197 5.46 -8.86 -26.42
C ALA A 197 6.01 -9.52 -25.11
N GLY A 198 5.54 -9.06 -23.95
CA GLY A 198 5.78 -9.72 -22.67
C GLY A 198 6.85 -9.11 -21.77
N SER A 199 7.25 -7.85 -21.98
CA SER A 199 8.20 -7.21 -21.04
C SER A 199 7.61 -7.10 -19.64
N SER A 200 8.27 -7.68 -18.64
CA SER A 200 7.87 -7.61 -17.24
C SER A 200 8.08 -6.21 -16.65
N LEU A 201 7.32 -5.88 -15.61
CA LEU A 201 7.51 -4.63 -14.87
C LEU A 201 8.96 -4.49 -14.33
N GLU A 202 9.63 -5.60 -14.07
CA GLU A 202 11.04 -5.62 -13.64
C GLU A 202 11.98 -5.13 -14.73
N GLN A 203 11.81 -5.61 -15.97
CA GLN A 203 12.61 -5.15 -17.12
C GLN A 203 12.39 -3.65 -17.39
N ILE A 204 11.14 -3.20 -17.33
CA ILE A 204 10.80 -1.78 -17.47
C ILE A 204 11.46 -0.96 -16.38
N PHE A 205 11.40 -1.43 -15.13
CA PHE A 205 12.01 -0.76 -13.99
C PHE A 205 13.52 -0.60 -14.15
N LEU A 206 14.23 -1.67 -14.49
CA LEU A 206 15.68 -1.66 -14.71
C LEU A 206 16.07 -0.68 -15.83
N ARG A 207 15.35 -0.71 -16.94
CA ARG A 207 15.57 0.18 -18.10
C ARG A 207 15.35 1.65 -17.74
N VAL A 208 14.23 1.98 -17.12
CA VAL A 208 13.84 3.36 -16.80
C VAL A 208 14.72 3.96 -15.70
N THR A 209 15.24 3.13 -14.78
CA THR A 209 16.16 3.59 -13.71
C THR A 209 17.64 3.56 -14.10
N GLY A 210 17.97 3.13 -15.33
CA GLY A 210 19.35 3.01 -15.80
C GLY A 210 20.16 1.94 -15.08
N ARG A 211 19.48 0.93 -14.51
CA ARG A 211 20.08 -0.21 -13.80
C ARG A 211 20.13 -1.47 -14.64
N ASP A 212 19.84 -1.36 -15.93
CA ASP A 212 19.86 -2.47 -16.86
C ASP A 212 21.29 -2.96 -17.06
N PRO A 213 21.65 -4.19 -16.69
CA PRO A 213 23.00 -4.73 -16.83
C PRO A 213 23.43 -4.94 -18.30
N VAL A 214 22.49 -4.81 -19.26
CA VAL A 214 22.74 -5.02 -20.68
C VAL A 214 23.27 -3.76 -21.39
N LEU A 215 23.21 -2.58 -20.76
CA LEU A 215 23.79 -1.36 -21.34
C LEU A 215 25.30 -1.28 -21.00
N PRO A 216 26.22 -1.32 -21.98
CA PRO A 216 27.60 -1.03 -21.72
C PRO A 216 27.73 0.41 -21.22
N GLU A 217 28.57 0.61 -20.17
CA GLU A 217 28.90 1.96 -19.70
C GLU A 217 29.30 2.85 -20.87
N PRO A 218 28.84 4.11 -20.93
CA PRO A 218 29.34 5.05 -21.92
C PRO A 218 30.85 5.17 -21.72
N ARG A 219 31.62 4.73 -22.73
CA ARG A 219 33.07 4.87 -22.72
C ARG A 219 33.39 6.35 -22.54
N SER A 220 34.05 6.69 -21.44
CA SER A 220 34.59 8.04 -21.23
C SER A 220 35.45 8.38 -22.42
N PRO A 221 35.28 9.54 -23.08
CA PRO A 221 36.22 9.97 -24.10
C PRO A 221 37.57 10.21 -23.46
N CYS A 222 38.61 9.61 -24.03
CA CYS A 222 40.02 9.92 -23.73
C CYS A 222 40.32 11.37 -24.02
#